data_a5445516375120896f7633418528be7b
#
_entry.id   a5445516375120896f7633418528be7b
#
_cell.length_a   1.000
_cell.length_b   1.000
_cell.length_c   1.000
_cell.angle_alpha   90.00
_cell.angle_beta   90.00
_cell.angle_gamma   90.00
#
_symmetry.space_group_name_H-M   'P 1'
#
loop_
_entity.id
_entity.type
_entity.pdbx_description
1 polymer ?
#
loop_
_entity_poly.entity_id
_entity_poly.type
_entity_poly.pdbx_seq_one_letter_code
_entity_poly.pdbx_strand_id
1 'polypeptide(L)'
;MPRGCPRRAARRATARDHPPCASPSALAKFADRGITGFVDTRGRAWNLTSYVEMASRSALGRAAVQAHTDRLGAAGVELVIVSDAPEECPRCKPREGKVLRRDGAVGAGTVEVEHATEDDRMVSVRVAGSLPEARAAGLMHPNCRHNVSIYLPGLTRPAGPKKARSRATYEQSQRQRYLERQVRTWKRRPAAAVDDVERKAANAKVRAYQGRIRELVAETDLPRKSHREQIRSSR
;
A
#
# COMPACT_ATOMS: atom_id res chain seq x y z
N MET A 1 -47.35 -16.16 10.12
CA MET A 1 -46.42 -15.70 11.16
C MET A 1 -45.02 -16.12 10.78
N PRO A 2 -44.13 -15.26 10.35
CA PRO A 2 -42.72 -15.58 10.06
C PRO A 2 -41.91 -15.46 11.34
N ARG A 3 -41.11 -16.49 11.62
CA ARG A 3 -40.24 -16.59 12.81
C ARG A 3 -39.02 -15.68 12.64
N GLY A 4 -38.81 -14.82 13.63
CA GLY A 4 -37.70 -13.85 13.65
C GLY A 4 -36.33 -14.52 13.71
N CYS A 5 -35.42 -13.93 12.96
CA CYS A 5 -33.99 -14.22 13.00
C CYS A 5 -33.40 -13.71 14.31
N PRO A 6 -32.62 -14.47 15.08
CA PRO A 6 -32.02 -13.99 16.31
C PRO A 6 -30.89 -13.00 16.00
N ARG A 7 -30.96 -11.80 16.59
CA ARG A 7 -29.86 -10.80 16.59
C ARG A 7 -28.64 -11.44 17.24
N ARG A 8 -27.62 -11.72 16.44
CA ARG A 8 -26.28 -12.06 16.97
C ARG A 8 -25.71 -10.82 17.66
N ALA A 9 -25.47 -10.96 18.96
CA ALA A 9 -24.73 -10.00 19.75
C ALA A 9 -23.36 -9.74 19.12
N ALA A 10 -23.01 -8.44 19.00
CA ALA A 10 -21.70 -8.01 18.50
C ALA A 10 -20.61 -8.56 19.46
N ARG A 11 -19.91 -9.60 19.04
CA ARG A 11 -18.70 -10.07 19.72
C ARG A 11 -17.63 -9.01 19.50
N ARG A 12 -17.00 -8.56 20.58
CA ARG A 12 -15.77 -7.75 20.50
C ARG A 12 -14.75 -8.53 19.68
N ALA A 13 -14.35 -7.97 18.52
CA ALA A 13 -13.28 -8.52 17.70
C ALA A 13 -11.98 -8.52 18.54
N THR A 14 -11.49 -9.70 18.88
CA THR A 14 -10.16 -9.85 19.44
C THR A 14 -9.14 -9.79 18.31
N ALA A 15 -7.89 -9.45 18.62
CA ALA A 15 -6.80 -9.30 17.63
C ALA A 15 -6.51 -10.56 16.78
N ARG A 16 -7.28 -11.64 16.96
CA ARG A 16 -7.21 -12.90 16.21
C ARG A 16 -8.26 -13.03 15.10
N ASP A 17 -9.25 -12.13 15.06
CA ASP A 17 -10.28 -12.09 14.01
C ASP A 17 -9.80 -11.21 12.85
N HIS A 18 -8.65 -11.54 12.24
CA HIS A 18 -8.31 -10.97 10.96
C HIS A 18 -9.32 -11.46 9.92
N PRO A 19 -9.90 -10.53 9.08
CA PRO A 19 -10.67 -10.98 7.93
C PRO A 19 -9.78 -11.94 7.14
N PRO A 20 -10.32 -13.01 6.57
CA PRO A 20 -9.52 -13.99 5.86
C PRO A 20 -8.81 -13.27 4.71
N CYS A 21 -7.54 -12.93 4.93
CA CYS A 21 -6.61 -12.79 3.82
C CYS A 21 -6.87 -13.98 2.93
N ALA A 22 -6.99 -13.78 1.60
CA ALA A 22 -7.29 -14.84 0.65
C ALA A 22 -6.69 -16.13 1.16
N SER A 23 -7.58 -16.99 1.66
CA SER A 23 -7.22 -18.06 2.58
C SER A 23 -6.05 -18.83 1.97
N PRO A 24 -5.00 -19.20 2.73
CA PRO A 24 -3.95 -20.08 2.24
C PRO A 24 -4.53 -21.28 1.49
N SER A 25 -5.72 -21.76 1.90
CA SER A 25 -6.48 -22.81 1.23
C SER A 25 -6.97 -22.45 -0.17
N ALA A 26 -7.32 -21.18 -0.44
CA ALA A 26 -7.73 -20.76 -1.79
C ALA A 26 -6.54 -20.75 -2.75
N LEU A 27 -5.38 -20.25 -2.31
CA LEU A 27 -4.16 -20.28 -3.11
C LEU A 27 -3.67 -21.72 -3.36
N ALA A 28 -3.78 -22.60 -2.35
CA ALA A 28 -3.46 -24.01 -2.50
C ALA A 28 -4.36 -24.66 -3.57
N LYS A 29 -5.67 -24.46 -3.53
CA LYS A 29 -6.62 -24.98 -4.54
C LYS A 29 -6.32 -24.48 -5.96
N PHE A 30 -5.83 -23.26 -6.14
CA PHE A 30 -5.39 -22.78 -7.44
C PHE A 30 -4.06 -23.44 -7.87
N ALA A 31 -3.13 -23.62 -6.94
CA ALA A 31 -1.86 -24.31 -7.20
C ALA A 31 -2.09 -25.77 -7.58
N ASP A 32 -2.99 -26.48 -6.88
CA ASP A 32 -3.37 -27.88 -7.17
C ASP A 32 -3.94 -28.03 -8.58
N ARG A 33 -4.59 -26.98 -9.10
CA ARG A 33 -5.11 -26.94 -10.48
C ARG A 33 -4.11 -26.37 -11.50
N GLY A 34 -2.86 -26.13 -11.11
CA GLY A 34 -1.82 -25.56 -11.98
C GLY A 34 -2.05 -24.10 -12.38
N ILE A 35 -2.98 -23.39 -11.72
CA ILE A 35 -3.29 -22.00 -12.04
C ILE A 35 -2.27 -21.08 -11.39
N THR A 36 -1.33 -20.56 -12.19
CA THR A 36 -0.25 -19.68 -11.73
C THR A 36 -0.51 -18.20 -12.00
N GLY A 37 -1.54 -17.88 -12.80
CA GLY A 37 -1.87 -16.51 -13.17
C GLY A 37 -3.20 -16.41 -13.89
N PHE A 38 -3.57 -15.18 -14.24
CA PHE A 38 -4.78 -14.87 -15.00
C PHE A 38 -4.56 -13.60 -15.83
N VAL A 39 -5.43 -13.36 -16.80
CA VAL A 39 -5.47 -12.13 -17.59
C VAL A 39 -6.69 -11.34 -17.14
N ASP A 40 -6.51 -10.05 -16.84
CA ASP A 40 -7.63 -9.18 -16.45
C ASP A 40 -8.42 -8.70 -17.69
N THR A 41 -9.56 -8.05 -17.45
CA THR A 41 -10.44 -7.52 -18.50
C THR A 41 -9.77 -6.49 -19.44
N ARG A 42 -8.60 -5.97 -19.06
CA ARG A 42 -7.79 -5.05 -19.87
C ARG A 42 -6.62 -5.76 -20.57
N GLY A 43 -6.63 -7.09 -20.62
CA GLY A 43 -5.59 -7.88 -21.27
C GLY A 43 -4.26 -7.98 -20.51
N ARG A 44 -4.18 -7.55 -19.24
CA ARG A 44 -2.93 -7.62 -18.47
C ARG A 44 -2.78 -8.97 -17.79
N ALA A 45 -1.65 -9.62 -18.04
CA ALA A 45 -1.30 -10.87 -17.37
C ALA A 45 -0.82 -10.62 -15.93
N TRP A 46 -1.43 -11.30 -14.98
CA TRP A 46 -1.11 -11.24 -13.57
C TRP A 46 -0.59 -12.58 -13.07
N ASN A 47 0.50 -12.55 -12.33
CA ASN A 47 0.89 -13.69 -11.51
C ASN A 47 0.00 -13.73 -10.27
N LEU A 48 -0.62 -14.89 -9.99
CA LEU A 48 -1.61 -15.04 -8.92
C LEU A 48 -1.07 -14.64 -7.54
N THR A 49 0.12 -15.12 -7.18
CA THR A 49 0.76 -14.80 -5.89
C THR A 49 0.99 -13.29 -5.74
N SER A 50 1.54 -12.65 -6.78
CA SER A 50 1.80 -11.21 -6.77
C SER A 50 0.52 -10.39 -6.69
N TYR A 51 -0.54 -10.86 -7.35
CA TYR A 51 -1.86 -10.22 -7.29
C TYR A 51 -2.46 -10.31 -5.89
N VAL A 52 -2.46 -11.49 -5.29
CA VAL A 52 -2.99 -11.71 -3.94
C VAL A 52 -2.24 -10.89 -2.90
N GLU A 53 -0.89 -10.85 -2.98
CA GLU A 53 -0.09 -9.99 -2.10
C GLU A 53 -0.46 -8.51 -2.24
N MET A 54 -0.66 -8.03 -3.46
CA MET A 54 -1.08 -6.66 -3.74
C MET A 54 -2.50 -6.39 -3.22
N ALA A 55 -3.44 -7.26 -3.52
CA ALA A 55 -4.84 -7.12 -3.14
C ALA A 55 -5.02 -7.15 -1.62
N SER A 56 -4.39 -8.12 -0.94
CA SER A 56 -4.43 -8.23 0.52
C SER A 56 -3.84 -7.01 1.21
N ARG A 57 -2.65 -6.55 0.77
CA ARG A 57 -2.02 -5.34 1.33
C ARG A 57 -2.90 -4.11 1.13
N SER A 58 -3.49 -3.97 -0.05
CA SER A 58 -4.36 -2.83 -0.37
C SER A 58 -5.66 -2.87 0.43
N ALA A 59 -6.25 -4.05 0.62
CA ALA A 59 -7.46 -4.23 1.42
C ALA A 59 -7.20 -3.94 2.91
N LEU A 60 -6.12 -4.50 3.47
CA LEU A 60 -5.72 -4.25 4.86
C LEU A 60 -5.39 -2.76 5.10
N GLY A 61 -4.67 -2.13 4.17
CA GLY A 61 -4.37 -0.70 4.28
C GLY A 61 -5.63 0.16 4.25
N ARG A 62 -6.59 -0.14 3.39
CA ARG A 62 -7.89 0.56 3.35
C ARG A 62 -8.70 0.35 4.62
N ALA A 63 -8.78 -0.89 5.11
CA ALA A 63 -9.49 -1.21 6.34
C ALA A 63 -8.88 -0.51 7.55
N ALA A 64 -7.55 -0.48 7.66
CA ALA A 64 -6.86 0.22 8.74
C ALA A 64 -7.12 1.73 8.71
N VAL A 65 -7.03 2.36 7.53
CA VAL A 65 -7.32 3.79 7.40
C VAL A 65 -8.79 4.08 7.68
N GLN A 66 -9.71 3.22 7.24
CA GLN A 66 -11.13 3.39 7.51
C GLN A 66 -11.42 3.29 9.02
N ALA A 67 -10.96 2.24 9.68
CA ALA A 67 -11.12 2.08 11.13
C ALA A 67 -10.52 3.25 11.92
N HIS A 68 -9.36 3.76 11.48
CA HIS A 68 -8.74 4.94 12.08
C HIS A 68 -9.60 6.20 11.89
N THR A 69 -10.07 6.46 10.67
CA THR A 69 -10.91 7.65 10.39
C THR A 69 -12.27 7.58 11.08
N ASP A 70 -12.87 6.38 11.20
CA ASP A 70 -14.13 6.18 11.95
C ASP A 70 -13.93 6.49 13.45
N ARG A 71 -12.81 6.02 14.01
CA ARG A 71 -12.46 6.34 15.39
C ARG A 71 -12.24 7.83 15.64
N LEU A 72 -11.54 8.49 14.71
CA LEU A 72 -11.36 9.96 14.78
C LEU A 72 -12.71 10.69 14.71
N GLY A 73 -13.63 10.22 13.86
CA GLY A 73 -14.99 10.76 13.78
C GLY A 73 -15.78 10.59 15.07
N ALA A 74 -15.70 9.42 15.69
CA ALA A 74 -16.33 9.16 16.98
C ALA A 74 -15.75 10.01 18.13
N ALA A 75 -14.51 10.50 17.97
CA ALA A 75 -13.85 11.42 18.90
C ALA A 75 -14.04 12.90 18.53
N GLY A 76 -14.91 13.24 17.57
CA GLY A 76 -15.17 14.61 17.14
C GLY A 76 -14.05 15.25 16.29
N VAL A 77 -13.06 14.49 15.86
CA VAL A 77 -11.94 15.02 15.07
C VAL A 77 -12.35 15.17 13.61
N GLU A 78 -12.29 16.39 13.10
CA GLU A 78 -12.68 16.72 11.73
C GLU A 78 -11.50 16.77 10.75
N LEU A 79 -10.30 17.06 11.24
CA LEU A 79 -9.13 17.30 10.41
C LEU A 79 -8.10 16.16 10.51
N VAL A 80 -7.57 15.77 9.36
CA VAL A 80 -6.53 14.77 9.25
C VAL A 80 -5.38 15.29 8.39
N ILE A 81 -4.18 14.81 8.62
CA ILE A 81 -3.00 15.11 7.80
C ILE A 81 -2.53 13.87 7.07
N VAL A 82 -2.22 14.02 5.78
CA VAL A 82 -1.70 12.92 4.96
C VAL A 82 -0.23 12.68 5.29
N SER A 83 0.12 11.42 5.53
CA SER A 83 1.50 11.03 5.80
C SER A 83 2.38 11.25 4.58
N ASP A 84 3.65 11.49 4.84
CA ASP A 84 4.73 11.39 3.88
C ASP A 84 5.16 9.92 3.71
N ALA A 85 5.51 9.50 2.51
CA ALA A 85 5.97 8.16 2.22
C ALA A 85 7.23 8.20 1.34
N PRO A 86 8.26 7.37 1.63
CA PRO A 86 9.44 7.32 0.78
C PRO A 86 9.09 6.75 -0.61
N GLU A 87 9.75 7.26 -1.64
CA GLU A 87 9.54 6.86 -3.05
C GLU A 87 8.07 7.05 -3.47
N GLU A 88 7.52 8.19 -3.10
CA GLU A 88 6.13 8.54 -3.33
C GLU A 88 5.77 8.57 -4.82
N CYS A 89 4.59 8.06 -5.16
CA CYS A 89 4.13 8.08 -6.53
C CYS A 89 3.58 9.48 -6.93
N PRO A 90 3.61 9.84 -8.22
CA PRO A 90 3.14 11.14 -8.69
C PRO A 90 1.67 11.48 -8.33
N ARG A 91 0.84 10.46 -8.10
CA ARG A 91 -0.58 10.66 -7.74
C ARG A 91 -0.76 11.11 -6.28
N CYS A 92 0.08 10.60 -5.39
CA CYS A 92 -0.04 10.87 -3.95
C CYS A 92 0.81 12.05 -3.49
N LYS A 93 1.96 12.26 -4.11
CA LYS A 93 2.92 13.32 -3.81
C LYS A 93 2.27 14.72 -3.60
N PRO A 94 1.33 15.18 -4.43
CA PRO A 94 0.73 16.51 -4.25
C PRO A 94 -0.08 16.66 -2.95
N ARG A 95 -0.40 15.54 -2.28
CA ARG A 95 -1.23 15.52 -1.07
C ARG A 95 -0.43 15.25 0.21
N GLU A 96 0.84 14.92 0.10
CA GLU A 96 1.70 14.68 1.26
C GLU A 96 1.82 15.92 2.14
N GLY A 97 1.68 15.72 3.45
CA GLY A 97 1.71 16.80 4.42
C GLY A 97 0.53 17.77 4.34
N LYS A 98 -0.46 17.52 3.49
CA LYS A 98 -1.66 18.37 3.40
C LYS A 98 -2.68 17.98 4.46
N VAL A 99 -3.33 19.01 5.01
CA VAL A 99 -4.47 18.84 5.90
C VAL A 99 -5.72 18.66 5.04
N LEU A 100 -6.50 17.65 5.36
CA LEU A 100 -7.77 17.34 4.70
C LEU A 100 -8.88 17.28 5.74
N ARG A 101 -10.11 17.62 5.33
CA ARG A 101 -11.28 17.27 6.14
C ARG A 101 -11.50 15.77 6.06
N ARG A 102 -11.84 15.17 7.19
CA ARG A 102 -12.17 13.73 7.28
C ARG A 102 -13.41 13.39 6.44
N ASP A 103 -14.39 14.27 6.43
CA ASP A 103 -15.63 14.16 5.66
C ASP A 103 -15.64 15.05 4.40
N GLY A 104 -16.73 15.00 3.63
CA GLY A 104 -16.88 15.73 2.37
C GLY A 104 -17.52 17.13 2.49
N ALA A 105 -17.64 17.67 3.69
CA ALA A 105 -18.52 18.82 3.94
C ALA A 105 -18.06 20.16 3.35
N VAL A 106 -16.75 20.39 3.11
CA VAL A 106 -16.22 21.66 2.59
C VAL A 106 -15.03 21.42 1.69
N GLY A 107 -14.96 22.09 0.54
CA GLY A 107 -13.85 22.05 -0.42
C GLY A 107 -12.53 22.62 0.15
N ALA A 108 -11.54 22.79 -0.72
CA ALA A 108 -10.26 23.41 -0.36
C ALA A 108 -10.44 24.87 0.04
N GLY A 109 -9.72 25.30 1.08
CA GLY A 109 -9.78 26.66 1.57
C GLY A 109 -9.12 26.82 2.93
N THR A 110 -9.21 28.02 3.47
CA THR A 110 -8.84 28.32 4.85
C THR A 110 -10.08 28.22 5.73
N VAL A 111 -9.98 27.54 6.84
CA VAL A 111 -11.05 27.41 7.83
C VAL A 111 -10.56 27.88 9.19
N GLU A 112 -11.44 28.57 9.90
CA GLU A 112 -11.21 28.90 11.30
C GLU A 112 -11.74 27.77 12.16
N VAL A 113 -10.90 27.24 13.02
CA VAL A 113 -11.21 26.12 13.91
C VAL A 113 -10.66 26.42 15.30
N GLU A 114 -11.30 25.87 16.31
CA GLU A 114 -10.87 26.03 17.69
C GLU A 114 -9.52 25.33 17.92
N HIS A 115 -8.67 25.94 18.74
CA HIS A 115 -7.39 25.39 19.12
C HIS A 115 -7.59 24.09 19.92
N ALA A 116 -6.77 23.08 19.68
CA ALA A 116 -6.99 21.73 20.22
C ALA A 116 -6.95 21.62 21.77
N THR A 117 -6.39 22.62 22.46
CA THR A 117 -6.19 22.59 23.93
C THR A 117 -6.44 23.94 24.61
N GLU A 118 -6.71 24.99 23.87
CA GLU A 118 -6.96 26.32 24.42
C GLU A 118 -8.36 26.72 24.00
N ASP A 119 -9.27 26.76 24.98
CA ASP A 119 -10.66 27.14 24.79
C ASP A 119 -10.76 28.59 24.29
N ASP A 120 -11.77 28.88 23.49
CA ASP A 120 -12.06 30.21 22.91
C ASP A 120 -10.95 30.78 21.99
N ARG A 121 -9.92 29.99 21.67
CA ARG A 121 -8.87 30.39 20.75
C ARG A 121 -9.09 29.80 19.36
N MET A 122 -9.35 30.66 18.39
CA MET A 122 -9.49 30.26 16.99
C MET A 122 -8.12 30.26 16.29
N VAL A 123 -7.92 29.29 15.42
CA VAL A 123 -6.73 29.16 14.56
C VAL A 123 -7.13 28.93 13.12
N SER A 124 -6.43 29.61 12.23
CA SER A 124 -6.64 29.52 10.80
C SER A 124 -5.89 28.33 10.23
N VAL A 125 -6.58 27.38 9.60
CA VAL A 125 -6.00 26.17 9.04
C VAL A 125 -6.28 26.08 7.54
N ARG A 126 -5.22 25.93 6.74
CA ARG A 126 -5.36 25.69 5.30
C ARG A 126 -5.69 24.22 5.02
N VAL A 127 -6.89 23.98 4.55
CA VAL A 127 -7.40 22.65 4.17
C VAL A 127 -7.30 22.47 2.65
N ALA A 128 -6.79 21.36 2.19
CA ALA A 128 -6.56 21.08 0.77
C ALA A 128 -7.69 20.28 0.09
N GLY A 129 -8.85 20.19 0.75
CA GLY A 129 -10.02 19.44 0.32
C GLY A 129 -10.43 18.38 1.34
N SER A 130 -11.23 17.41 0.92
CA SER A 130 -11.67 16.31 1.78
C SER A 130 -10.93 15.00 1.48
N LEU A 131 -10.93 14.09 2.45
CA LEU A 131 -10.35 12.75 2.30
C LEU A 131 -11.09 11.92 1.24
N PRO A 132 -12.46 11.95 1.14
CA PRO A 132 -13.17 11.30 0.03
C PRO A 132 -12.75 11.82 -1.34
N GLU A 133 -12.66 13.15 -1.54
CA GLU A 133 -12.20 13.75 -2.81
C GLU A 133 -10.77 13.34 -3.13
N ALA A 134 -9.87 13.37 -2.16
CA ALA A 134 -8.49 12.96 -2.35
C ALA A 134 -8.38 11.48 -2.74
N ARG A 135 -9.22 10.60 -2.16
CA ARG A 135 -9.31 9.17 -2.54
C ARG A 135 -9.86 9.00 -3.95
N ALA A 136 -10.91 9.71 -4.33
CA ALA A 136 -11.46 9.68 -5.68
C ALA A 136 -10.42 10.14 -6.72
N ALA A 137 -9.59 11.12 -6.38
CA ALA A 137 -8.48 11.58 -7.21
C ALA A 137 -7.23 10.69 -7.14
N GLY A 138 -7.29 9.53 -6.46
CA GLY A 138 -6.27 8.49 -6.49
C GLY A 138 -5.35 8.41 -5.28
N LEU A 139 -5.59 9.15 -4.21
CA LEU A 139 -4.90 8.91 -2.94
C LEU A 139 -5.26 7.51 -2.42
N MET A 140 -4.31 6.82 -1.81
CA MET A 140 -4.50 5.45 -1.28
C MET A 140 -4.93 4.42 -2.34
N HIS A 141 -4.42 4.57 -3.58
CA HIS A 141 -4.59 3.58 -4.65
C HIS A 141 -3.94 2.22 -4.29
N PRO A 142 -4.18 1.14 -5.05
CA PRO A 142 -3.50 -0.15 -4.82
C PRO A 142 -1.97 0.00 -4.73
N ASN A 143 -1.37 -0.63 -3.73
CA ASN A 143 0.05 -0.51 -3.34
C ASN A 143 0.48 0.85 -2.78
N CYS A 144 -0.43 1.77 -2.53
CA CYS A 144 -0.12 3.01 -1.83
C CYS A 144 0.40 2.71 -0.41
N ARG A 145 1.35 3.53 0.06
CA ARG A 145 1.91 3.44 1.42
C ARG A 145 1.47 4.59 2.32
N HIS A 146 0.66 5.51 1.76
CA HIS A 146 0.17 6.66 2.51
C HIS A 146 -0.88 6.25 3.52
N ASN A 147 -0.87 6.99 4.60
CA ASN A 147 -1.77 6.89 5.73
C ASN A 147 -2.28 8.29 6.06
N VAL A 148 -3.23 8.42 6.97
CA VAL A 148 -3.61 9.68 7.57
C VAL A 148 -3.42 9.63 9.07
N SER A 149 -3.10 10.77 9.66
CA SER A 149 -3.00 10.95 11.10
C SER A 149 -3.95 12.06 11.55
N ILE A 150 -4.23 12.11 12.82
CA ILE A 150 -4.96 13.23 13.41
C ILE A 150 -4.23 14.55 13.14
N TYR A 151 -4.98 15.60 12.84
CA TYR A 151 -4.48 16.97 12.85
C TYR A 151 -5.13 17.72 14.01
N LEU A 152 -4.31 18.18 14.94
CA LEU A 152 -4.72 18.98 16.09
C LEU A 152 -4.43 20.45 15.79
N PRO A 153 -5.49 21.31 15.63
CA PRO A 153 -5.32 22.73 15.35
C PRO A 153 -4.46 23.42 16.40
N GLY A 154 -3.52 24.26 15.96
CA GLY A 154 -2.58 24.96 16.85
C GLY A 154 -1.40 24.11 17.35
N LEU A 155 -1.52 22.80 17.46
CA LEU A 155 -0.49 21.88 17.96
C LEU A 155 0.24 21.13 16.85
N THR A 156 -0.50 20.57 15.89
CA THR A 156 0.11 19.81 14.80
C THR A 156 0.76 20.78 13.81
N ARG A 157 2.08 20.75 13.75
CA ARG A 157 2.82 21.44 12.70
C ARG A 157 2.92 20.50 11.50
N PRO A 158 2.32 20.85 10.33
CA PRO A 158 2.60 20.11 9.11
C PRO A 158 4.11 20.02 8.94
N ALA A 159 4.63 18.80 8.82
CA ALA A 159 6.05 18.64 8.59
C ALA A 159 6.40 19.43 7.33
N GLY A 160 7.29 20.40 7.45
CA GLY A 160 7.87 21.07 6.29
C GLY A 160 8.47 20.03 5.34
N PRO A 161 8.88 20.42 4.12
CA PRO A 161 9.47 19.49 3.16
C PRO A 161 10.60 18.73 3.86
N LYS A 162 10.33 17.48 4.22
CA LYS A 162 11.33 16.61 4.84
C LYS A 162 12.46 16.45 3.83
N LYS A 163 13.70 16.64 4.26
CA LYS A 163 14.86 16.16 3.51
C LYS A 163 14.53 14.74 3.08
N ALA A 164 14.57 14.49 1.78
CA ALA A 164 14.21 13.20 1.22
C ALA A 164 14.91 12.10 2.04
N ARG A 165 14.12 11.23 2.67
CA ARG A 165 14.64 10.10 3.46
C ARG A 165 15.40 9.11 2.60
N SER A 166 15.16 9.16 1.31
CA SER A 166 15.80 8.36 0.29
C SER A 166 16.02 9.26 -0.93
N ARG A 167 17.20 9.22 -1.49
CA ARG A 167 17.51 9.84 -2.79
C ARG A 167 16.86 9.06 -3.95
N ALA A 168 16.30 7.90 -3.68
CA ALA A 168 15.67 7.06 -4.69
C ALA A 168 14.33 7.63 -5.13
N THR A 169 14.12 7.67 -6.44
CA THR A 169 12.85 8.08 -7.04
C THR A 169 11.85 6.91 -7.11
N TYR A 170 10.59 7.26 -7.39
CA TYR A 170 9.55 6.27 -7.66
C TYR A 170 9.94 5.33 -8.82
N GLU A 171 10.49 5.88 -9.90
CA GLU A 171 10.92 5.13 -11.09
C GLU A 171 12.02 4.13 -10.74
N GLN A 172 13.00 4.53 -9.95
CA GLN A 172 14.06 3.64 -9.47
C GLN A 172 13.50 2.50 -8.63
N SER A 173 12.54 2.78 -7.74
CA SER A 173 11.87 1.74 -6.96
C SER A 173 11.03 0.80 -7.85
N GLN A 174 10.40 1.30 -8.91
CA GLN A 174 9.70 0.46 -9.90
C GLN A 174 10.69 -0.38 -10.73
N ARG A 175 11.85 0.17 -11.10
CA ARG A 175 12.93 -0.56 -11.76
C ARG A 175 13.44 -1.70 -10.89
N GLN A 176 13.69 -1.47 -9.60
CA GLN A 176 14.07 -2.53 -8.67
C GLN A 176 13.03 -3.66 -8.65
N ARG A 177 11.75 -3.33 -8.53
CA ARG A 177 10.65 -4.31 -8.55
C ARG A 177 10.58 -5.08 -9.87
N TYR A 178 10.86 -4.44 -10.99
CA TYR A 178 10.94 -5.12 -12.29
C TYR A 178 12.09 -6.15 -12.29
N LEU A 179 13.28 -5.75 -11.87
CA LEU A 179 14.45 -6.63 -11.80
C LEU A 179 14.22 -7.83 -10.85
N GLU A 180 13.63 -7.59 -9.67
CA GLU A 180 13.24 -8.64 -8.72
C GLU A 180 12.26 -9.65 -9.36
N ARG A 181 11.30 -9.19 -10.16
CA ARG A 181 10.41 -10.09 -10.92
C ARG A 181 11.17 -10.90 -11.96
N GLN A 182 12.10 -10.28 -12.70
CA GLN A 182 12.91 -10.99 -13.69
C GLN A 182 13.76 -12.09 -13.02
N VAL A 183 14.38 -11.82 -11.88
CA VAL A 183 15.12 -12.84 -11.11
C VAL A 183 14.22 -14.03 -10.79
N ARG A 184 13.00 -13.79 -10.28
CA ARG A 184 12.05 -14.88 -9.97
C ARG A 184 11.62 -15.65 -11.22
N THR A 185 11.39 -14.97 -12.35
CA THR A 185 11.02 -15.59 -13.61
C THR A 185 12.13 -16.54 -14.09
N TRP A 186 13.36 -16.06 -14.08
CA TRP A 186 14.49 -16.87 -14.53
C TRP A 186 14.88 -17.97 -13.55
N LYS A 187 14.65 -17.81 -12.25
CA LYS A 187 14.84 -18.89 -11.25
C LYS A 187 13.87 -20.06 -11.41
N ARG A 188 12.70 -19.86 -12.01
CA ARG A 188 11.75 -20.95 -12.27
C ARG A 188 12.14 -21.82 -13.46
N ARG A 189 12.86 -21.26 -14.44
CA ARG A 189 13.21 -21.97 -15.69
C ARG A 189 14.15 -23.16 -15.50
N PRO A 190 15.18 -23.14 -14.63
CA PRO A 190 16.04 -24.30 -14.43
C PRO A 190 15.32 -25.56 -13.98
N ALA A 191 14.22 -25.43 -13.24
CA ALA A 191 13.39 -26.56 -12.83
C ALA A 191 12.60 -27.20 -13.97
N ALA A 192 12.41 -26.48 -15.07
CA ALA A 192 11.69 -26.91 -16.27
C ALA A 192 12.64 -27.13 -17.47
N ALA A 193 13.95 -26.95 -17.31
CA ALA A 193 14.93 -27.07 -18.37
C ALA A 193 15.12 -28.54 -18.75
N VAL A 194 15.06 -28.81 -20.05
CA VAL A 194 15.22 -30.17 -20.61
C VAL A 194 16.69 -30.58 -20.62
N ASP A 195 17.59 -29.63 -20.76
CA ASP A 195 19.03 -29.88 -20.84
C ASP A 195 19.89 -28.94 -20.00
N ASP A 196 21.18 -29.25 -19.90
CA ASP A 196 22.17 -28.47 -19.14
C ASP A 196 22.46 -27.11 -19.75
N VAL A 197 22.32 -26.96 -21.07
CA VAL A 197 22.60 -25.70 -21.77
C VAL A 197 21.53 -24.68 -21.39
N GLU A 198 20.26 -25.06 -21.46
CA GLU A 198 19.15 -24.21 -21.03
C GLU A 198 19.25 -23.86 -19.55
N ARG A 199 19.62 -24.85 -18.69
CA ARG A 199 19.79 -24.62 -17.26
C ARG A 199 20.90 -23.60 -16.98
N LYS A 200 22.06 -23.74 -17.66
CA LYS A 200 23.18 -22.81 -17.55
C LYS A 200 22.81 -21.40 -18.05
N ALA A 201 22.10 -21.31 -19.19
CA ALA A 201 21.62 -20.05 -19.74
C ALA A 201 20.64 -19.34 -18.80
N ALA A 202 19.68 -20.06 -18.20
CA ALA A 202 18.76 -19.50 -17.22
C ALA A 202 19.47 -18.98 -15.96
N ASN A 203 20.44 -19.74 -15.44
CA ASN A 203 21.25 -19.31 -14.30
C ASN A 203 22.14 -18.10 -14.62
N ALA A 204 22.65 -18.00 -15.84
CA ALA A 204 23.38 -16.80 -16.29
C ALA A 204 22.48 -15.56 -16.28
N LYS A 205 21.23 -15.68 -16.75
CA LYS A 205 20.25 -14.58 -16.68
C LYS A 205 19.93 -14.17 -15.24
N VAL A 206 19.79 -15.14 -14.32
CA VAL A 206 19.61 -14.84 -12.88
C VAL A 206 20.74 -13.98 -12.36
N ARG A 207 22.01 -14.42 -12.60
CA ARG A 207 23.21 -13.65 -12.18
C ARG A 207 23.24 -12.25 -12.78
N ALA A 208 22.92 -12.11 -14.07
CA ALA A 208 22.88 -10.83 -14.75
C ALA A 208 21.86 -9.86 -14.15
N TYR A 209 20.62 -10.33 -13.87
CA TYR A 209 19.62 -9.48 -13.23
C TYR A 209 19.97 -9.15 -11.77
N GLN A 210 20.57 -10.07 -11.05
CA GLN A 210 21.08 -9.78 -9.70
C GLN A 210 22.25 -8.79 -9.71
N GLY A 211 23.09 -8.79 -10.74
CA GLY A 211 24.10 -7.78 -10.99
C GLY A 211 23.47 -6.39 -11.10
N ARG A 212 22.48 -6.25 -11.98
CA ARG A 212 21.76 -4.99 -12.19
C ARG A 212 21.03 -4.49 -10.92
N ILE A 213 20.55 -5.40 -10.05
CA ILE A 213 19.99 -4.99 -8.75
C ILE A 213 21.11 -4.43 -7.85
N ARG A 214 22.28 -5.06 -7.82
CA ARG A 214 23.41 -4.53 -7.02
C ARG A 214 23.86 -3.17 -7.50
N GLU A 215 23.98 -2.97 -8.81
CA GLU A 215 24.30 -1.70 -9.43
C GLU A 215 23.28 -0.61 -9.02
N LEU A 216 21.99 -0.88 -9.23
CA LEU A 216 20.92 0.05 -8.85
C LEU A 216 20.93 0.39 -7.36
N VAL A 217 21.18 -0.58 -6.48
CA VAL A 217 21.27 -0.36 -5.03
C VAL A 217 22.52 0.46 -4.67
N ALA A 218 23.63 0.27 -5.38
CA ALA A 218 24.84 1.06 -5.16
C ALA A 218 24.72 2.51 -5.65
N GLU A 219 23.93 2.73 -6.71
CA GLU A 219 23.68 4.07 -7.27
C GLU A 219 22.58 4.84 -6.53
N THR A 220 21.78 4.15 -5.71
CA THR A 220 20.61 4.72 -5.04
C THR A 220 20.58 4.32 -3.57
N ASP A 221 19.82 5.05 -2.75
CA ASP A 221 19.61 4.68 -1.34
C ASP A 221 18.54 3.57 -1.17
N LEU A 222 18.20 2.82 -2.23
CA LEU A 222 17.22 1.73 -2.14
C LEU A 222 17.80 0.53 -1.39
N PRO A 223 17.12 0.01 -0.37
CA PRO A 223 17.56 -1.20 0.28
C PRO A 223 17.36 -2.42 -0.63
N ARG A 224 18.34 -3.31 -0.66
CA ARG A 224 18.18 -4.61 -1.33
C ARG A 224 17.17 -5.48 -0.57
N LYS A 225 16.19 -6.02 -1.28
CA LYS A 225 15.12 -6.87 -0.73
C LYS A 225 15.28 -8.31 -1.23
N SER A 226 16.31 -9.02 -0.76
CA SER A 226 16.68 -10.36 -1.22
C SER A 226 15.53 -11.38 -1.13
N HIS A 227 14.64 -11.26 -0.14
CA HIS A 227 13.44 -12.09 -0.01
C HIS A 227 12.49 -11.96 -1.22
N ARG A 228 12.52 -10.83 -1.95
CA ARG A 228 11.73 -10.62 -3.17
C ARG A 228 12.34 -11.25 -4.42
N GLU A 229 13.60 -11.64 -4.34
CA GLU A 229 14.30 -12.36 -5.40
C GLU A 229 14.07 -13.87 -5.29
N GLN A 230 13.48 -14.37 -4.21
CA GLN A 230 13.24 -15.78 -3.98
C GLN A 230 11.93 -16.25 -4.61
N ILE A 231 11.95 -17.48 -5.12
CA ILE A 231 10.74 -18.22 -5.47
C ILE A 231 10.15 -18.67 -4.14
N ARG A 232 8.93 -18.25 -3.81
CA ARG A 232 8.20 -18.86 -2.71
C ARG A 232 7.73 -20.22 -3.19
N SER A 233 8.36 -21.29 -2.71
CA SER A 233 7.78 -22.62 -2.79
C SER A 233 6.56 -22.65 -1.88
N SER A 234 5.42 -23.10 -2.39
CA SER A 234 4.33 -23.56 -1.54
C SER A 234 4.87 -24.73 -0.70
N ARG A 235 5.08 -24.52 0.59
CA ARG A 235 5.15 -25.59 1.58
C ARG A 235 3.77 -25.85 2.09
#